data_b31baf958eeb0a6ffefcd95ca74c88fc
#
_entry.id   b31baf958eeb0a6ffefcd95ca74c88fc
#
_cell.length_a   1.000
_cell.length_b   1.000
_cell.length_c   1.000
_cell.angle_alpha   90.00
_cell.angle_beta   90.00
_cell.angle_gamma   90.00
#
_symmetry.space_group_name_H-M   'P 1'
#
loop_
_entity.id
_entity.type
_entity.pdbx_description
1 polymer ?
#
loop_
_entity_poly.entity_id
_entity_poly.type
_entity_poly.pdbx_seq_one_letter_code
_entity_poly.pdbx_strand_id
1 'polypeptide(L)'
;MKKYFIILTAFCLSLFLFGCDAGTESAESTESTAVQTETSAADTNETESQAPSDAEMDTVFDKAYEVYQWFELDKLEVESDGNSIVMYEINGDYYGKVVDSRVSSFAELSDAVHTYFSDEICNQLLTDGLYMEENGVLYQLLADRGGDITRGDILSKGVTGRTDTTVTYTVTVETYDPYSETVTGSEEIPYLYENIDGQWVFTQFQSIY
;
A
#
# COMPACT_ATOMS: atom_id res chain seq x y z
N MET A 1 -12.61 22.52 -34.62
CA MET A 1 -11.54 21.94 -35.45
C MET A 1 -10.73 21.01 -34.55
N LYS A 2 -10.93 19.69 -34.69
CA LYS A 2 -10.25 18.67 -33.87
C LYS A 2 -8.93 18.32 -34.52
N LYS A 3 -7.80 18.51 -33.83
CA LYS A 3 -6.48 18.05 -34.28
C LYS A 3 -6.16 16.78 -33.50
N TYR A 4 -6.19 15.63 -34.19
CA TYR A 4 -5.67 14.36 -33.68
C TYR A 4 -4.17 14.33 -33.87
N PHE A 5 -3.41 14.08 -32.81
CA PHE A 5 -1.98 13.81 -32.85
C PHE A 5 -1.78 12.31 -32.70
N ILE A 6 -1.35 11.68 -33.82
CA ILE A 6 -1.00 10.25 -33.81
C ILE A 6 0.49 10.16 -33.56
N ILE A 7 0.87 9.57 -32.40
CA ILE A 7 2.27 9.23 -32.11
C ILE A 7 2.47 7.75 -32.45
N LEU A 8 3.30 7.54 -33.46
CA LEU A 8 3.73 6.23 -33.94
C LEU A 8 5.00 5.84 -33.18
N THR A 9 4.92 4.91 -32.25
CA THR A 9 6.09 4.35 -31.56
C THR A 9 6.60 3.12 -32.31
N ALA A 10 7.82 3.22 -32.81
CA ALA A 10 8.54 2.15 -33.50
C ALA A 10 9.10 1.14 -32.47
N PHE A 11 8.76 -0.12 -32.67
CA PHE A 11 9.22 -1.28 -31.89
C PHE A 11 10.57 -1.75 -32.47
N CYS A 12 11.67 -1.57 -31.73
CA CYS A 12 12.97 -2.16 -32.06
C CYS A 12 13.11 -3.54 -31.41
N LEU A 13 13.05 -4.55 -32.28
CA LEU A 13 13.28 -5.97 -31.94
C LEU A 13 14.79 -6.27 -32.07
N SER A 14 15.50 -6.49 -30.98
CA SER A 14 16.90 -6.94 -30.96
C SER A 14 16.97 -8.45 -30.74
N LEU A 15 17.31 -9.17 -31.79
CA LEU A 15 17.67 -10.59 -31.74
C LEU A 15 19.11 -10.74 -31.23
N PHE A 16 19.29 -11.51 -30.14
CA PHE A 16 20.60 -12.03 -29.76
C PHE A 16 20.72 -13.49 -30.21
N LEU A 17 21.66 -13.73 -31.12
CA LEU A 17 22.07 -15.05 -31.60
C LEU A 17 23.05 -15.67 -30.60
N PHE A 18 22.73 -16.85 -30.10
CA PHE A 18 23.65 -17.71 -29.37
C PHE A 18 24.52 -18.46 -30.37
N GLY A 19 25.85 -18.32 -30.28
CA GLY A 19 26.82 -19.14 -30.95
C GLY A 19 27.27 -20.29 -30.04
N CYS A 20 27.03 -21.54 -30.48
CA CYS A 20 27.68 -22.73 -29.95
C CYS A 20 29.03 -22.89 -30.64
N ASP A 21 30.10 -23.18 -29.89
CA ASP A 21 31.30 -23.74 -30.43
C ASP A 21 31.65 -25.05 -29.67
N ALA A 22 31.85 -26.09 -30.44
CA ALA A 22 32.20 -27.44 -29.98
C ALA A 22 33.66 -27.70 -30.36
N GLY A 23 34.47 -28.13 -29.38
CA GLY A 23 35.86 -28.50 -29.62
C GLY A 23 36.32 -29.61 -28.69
N THR A 24 36.61 -30.69 -29.30
CA THR A 24 36.96 -32.10 -29.10
C THR A 24 38.25 -32.31 -28.27
N GLU A 25 38.21 -33.37 -27.42
CA GLU A 25 39.21 -34.36 -26.96
C GLU A 25 40.71 -34.03 -26.87
N SER A 26 41.34 -34.30 -25.74
CA SER A 26 42.30 -35.41 -25.61
C SER A 26 42.75 -35.67 -24.18
N ALA A 27 42.91 -36.93 -23.84
CA ALA A 27 43.32 -37.48 -22.57
C ALA A 27 44.85 -37.32 -22.32
N GLU A 28 45.25 -37.20 -21.06
CA GLU A 28 46.23 -38.13 -20.42
C GLU A 28 46.51 -37.77 -18.95
N SER A 29 46.56 -38.80 -18.17
CA SER A 29 46.92 -39.12 -16.79
C SER A 29 48.11 -38.33 -16.20
N THR A 30 48.05 -37.93 -14.91
CA THR A 30 48.83 -38.45 -13.78
C THR A 30 48.66 -37.63 -12.50
N GLU A 31 48.32 -38.35 -11.43
CA GLU A 31 48.75 -38.26 -10.01
C GLU A 31 48.69 -36.96 -9.19
N SER A 32 47.83 -37.05 -8.18
CA SER A 32 48.04 -36.72 -6.76
C SER A 32 48.67 -35.37 -6.35
N THR A 33 47.82 -34.51 -5.77
CA THR A 33 48.08 -33.85 -4.47
C THR A 33 46.76 -33.21 -3.98
N ALA A 34 46.34 -33.64 -2.79
CA ALA A 34 45.18 -33.08 -2.10
C ALA A 34 45.48 -31.65 -1.68
N VAL A 35 44.77 -30.68 -2.28
CA VAL A 35 44.59 -29.35 -1.75
C VAL A 35 43.10 -29.16 -1.50
N GLN A 36 42.76 -29.06 -0.24
CA GLN A 36 41.43 -28.64 0.18
C GLN A 36 41.20 -27.23 -0.33
N THR A 37 40.45 -27.09 -1.40
CA THR A 37 39.86 -25.81 -1.78
C THR A 37 38.55 -25.72 -1.02
N GLU A 38 38.55 -24.92 0.05
CA GLU A 38 37.31 -24.44 0.66
C GLU A 38 36.53 -23.72 -0.42
N THR A 39 35.51 -24.40 -0.94
CA THR A 39 34.47 -23.75 -1.75
C THR A 39 33.68 -22.92 -0.80
N SER A 40 34.02 -21.62 -0.75
CA SER A 40 33.14 -20.60 -0.18
C SER A 40 31.84 -20.66 -0.99
N ALA A 41 30.85 -21.37 -0.46
CA ALA A 41 29.49 -21.23 -0.88
C ALA A 41 29.13 -19.76 -0.67
N ALA A 42 28.91 -19.05 -1.76
CA ALA A 42 28.24 -17.77 -1.72
C ALA A 42 26.86 -18.05 -1.17
N ASP A 43 26.69 -17.75 0.12
CA ASP A 43 25.42 -17.73 0.79
C ASP A 43 24.62 -16.58 0.12
N THR A 44 23.88 -16.93 -0.92
CA THR A 44 22.85 -16.05 -1.46
C THR A 44 21.75 -16.10 -0.42
N ASN A 45 21.85 -15.24 0.58
CA ASN A 45 20.79 -14.93 1.51
C ASN A 45 19.67 -14.26 0.69
N GLU A 46 18.89 -15.05 -0.04
CA GLU A 46 17.53 -14.66 -0.36
C GLU A 46 16.83 -14.58 0.99
N THR A 47 16.71 -13.36 1.50
CA THR A 47 15.86 -13.05 2.65
C THR A 47 14.44 -13.31 2.16
N GLU A 48 13.97 -14.56 2.28
CA GLU A 48 12.54 -14.86 2.20
C GLU A 48 11.88 -13.91 3.20
N SER A 49 11.01 -13.03 2.71
CA SER A 49 10.29 -12.08 3.54
C SER A 49 9.33 -12.87 4.43
N GLN A 50 9.82 -13.24 5.61
CA GLN A 50 9.06 -14.01 6.58
C GLN A 50 7.79 -13.24 6.97
N ALA A 51 6.68 -13.95 7.15
CA ALA A 51 5.42 -13.35 7.62
C ALA A 51 5.64 -12.64 8.96
N PRO A 52 5.12 -11.38 9.11
CA PRO A 52 5.32 -10.60 10.32
C PRO A 52 4.71 -11.29 11.54
N SER A 53 5.33 -11.12 12.71
CA SER A 53 4.78 -11.58 14.02
C SER A 53 3.49 -10.83 14.37
N ASP A 54 2.75 -11.30 15.39
CA ASP A 54 1.51 -10.65 15.81
C ASP A 54 1.74 -9.21 16.27
N ALA A 55 2.82 -8.95 17.02
CA ALA A 55 3.15 -7.59 17.49
C ALA A 55 3.57 -6.64 16.34
N GLU A 56 4.22 -7.19 15.30
CA GLU A 56 4.52 -6.42 14.09
C GLU A 56 3.24 -6.14 13.32
N MET A 57 2.32 -7.12 13.23
CA MET A 57 1.02 -6.93 12.59
C MET A 57 0.17 -5.86 13.27
N ASP A 58 0.12 -5.82 14.62
CA ASP A 58 -0.57 -4.75 15.33
C ASP A 58 -0.02 -3.37 14.94
N THR A 59 1.33 -3.26 14.88
CA THR A 59 1.99 -2.00 14.50
C THR A 59 1.71 -1.61 13.05
N VAL A 60 1.81 -2.57 12.13
CA VAL A 60 1.56 -2.35 10.70
C VAL A 60 0.10 -1.98 10.46
N PHE A 61 -0.83 -2.70 11.11
CA PHE A 61 -2.27 -2.41 11.00
C PHE A 61 -2.59 -0.99 11.47
N ASP A 62 -2.10 -0.59 12.65
CA ASP A 62 -2.39 0.74 13.21
C ASP A 62 -1.89 1.87 12.28
N LYS A 63 -0.72 1.71 11.68
CA LYS A 63 -0.17 2.67 10.71
C LYS A 63 -0.92 2.68 9.37
N ALA A 64 -1.26 1.49 8.86
CA ALA A 64 -2.06 1.37 7.65
C ALA A 64 -3.45 1.99 7.86
N TYR A 65 -4.05 1.75 9.03
CA TYR A 65 -5.34 2.32 9.38
C TYR A 65 -5.28 3.85 9.46
N GLU A 66 -4.24 4.42 10.07
CA GLU A 66 -4.01 5.88 10.07
C GLU A 66 -3.96 6.44 8.64
N VAL A 67 -3.16 5.83 7.74
CA VAL A 67 -3.04 6.27 6.34
C VAL A 67 -4.39 6.14 5.60
N TYR A 68 -5.12 5.04 5.82
CA TYR A 68 -6.44 4.84 5.22
C TYR A 68 -7.44 5.90 5.69
N GLN A 69 -7.40 6.28 6.98
CA GLN A 69 -8.27 7.30 7.55
C GLN A 69 -8.05 8.70 6.96
N TRP A 70 -6.90 9.00 6.37
CA TRP A 70 -6.72 10.26 5.63
C TRP A 70 -7.70 10.41 4.46
N PHE A 71 -8.18 9.30 3.92
CA PHE A 71 -9.16 9.25 2.82
C PHE A 71 -10.61 9.12 3.31
N GLU A 72 -10.82 8.89 4.61
CA GLU A 72 -12.13 8.67 5.21
C GLU A 72 -12.48 9.80 6.20
N LEU A 73 -12.28 9.58 7.47
CA LEU A 73 -12.75 10.46 8.56
C LEU A 73 -11.67 11.41 9.08
N ASP A 74 -10.42 10.92 9.25
CA ASP A 74 -9.30 11.68 9.83
C ASP A 74 -8.41 12.29 8.74
N LYS A 75 -9.00 13.16 7.93
CA LYS A 75 -8.33 13.81 6.81
C LYS A 75 -7.07 14.58 7.24
N LEU A 76 -6.19 14.87 6.29
CA LEU A 76 -4.97 15.64 6.51
C LEU A 76 -5.34 17.08 6.97
N GLU A 77 -4.44 17.70 7.75
CA GLU A 77 -4.62 19.07 8.19
C GLU A 77 -4.55 20.05 7.00
N VAL A 78 -5.50 20.99 6.96
CA VAL A 78 -5.58 22.02 5.92
C VAL A 78 -5.40 23.42 6.49
N GLU A 79 -4.98 24.36 5.64
CA GLU A 79 -4.75 25.75 6.00
C GLU A 79 -5.99 26.39 6.64
N SER A 80 -5.78 27.10 7.76
CA SER A 80 -6.79 27.79 8.53
C SER A 80 -6.29 29.19 8.92
N ASP A 81 -7.18 30.17 8.94
CA ASP A 81 -6.90 31.50 9.44
C ASP A 81 -7.07 31.64 10.98
N GLY A 82 -7.26 30.49 11.65
CA GLY A 82 -7.48 30.39 13.09
C GLY A 82 -8.96 30.40 13.50
N ASN A 83 -9.88 30.76 12.61
CA ASN A 83 -11.32 30.71 12.83
C ASN A 83 -12.06 29.81 11.83
N SER A 84 -11.52 29.71 10.61
CA SER A 84 -12.13 28.96 9.51
C SER A 84 -11.07 28.36 8.60
N ILE A 85 -11.43 27.30 7.89
CA ILE A 85 -10.59 26.73 6.82
C ILE A 85 -10.49 27.75 5.68
N VAL A 86 -9.28 27.96 5.16
CA VAL A 86 -9.05 28.73 3.94
C VAL A 86 -9.47 27.90 2.74
N MET A 87 -10.48 28.34 2.01
CA MET A 87 -11.06 27.61 0.88
C MET A 87 -10.50 28.12 -0.45
N TYR A 88 -10.15 27.19 -1.31
CA TYR A 88 -9.69 27.41 -2.68
C TYR A 88 -10.71 26.81 -3.64
N GLU A 89 -11.27 27.62 -4.56
CA GLU A 89 -12.15 27.11 -5.61
C GLU A 89 -11.30 26.62 -6.80
N ILE A 90 -11.36 25.32 -7.08
CA ILE A 90 -10.63 24.69 -8.18
C ILE A 90 -11.63 23.86 -8.99
N ASN A 91 -11.80 24.17 -10.27
CA ASN A 91 -12.73 23.50 -11.19
C ASN A 91 -14.20 23.48 -10.73
N GLY A 92 -14.60 24.37 -9.84
CA GLY A 92 -15.98 24.49 -9.32
C GLY A 92 -16.21 23.75 -8.01
N ASP A 93 -15.20 23.08 -7.46
CA ASP A 93 -15.21 22.46 -6.14
C ASP A 93 -14.34 23.24 -5.15
N TYR A 94 -14.60 23.06 -3.86
CA TYR A 94 -13.86 23.73 -2.79
C TYR A 94 -12.83 22.80 -2.14
N TYR A 95 -11.60 23.28 -2.10
CA TYR A 95 -10.45 22.57 -1.54
C TYR A 95 -9.79 23.35 -0.41
N GLY A 96 -9.18 22.64 0.54
CA GLY A 96 -8.24 23.19 1.50
C GLY A 96 -6.81 22.87 1.07
N LYS A 97 -5.89 23.82 1.19
CA LYS A 97 -4.46 23.53 1.01
C LYS A 97 -3.97 22.68 2.17
N VAL A 98 -3.35 21.54 1.87
CA VAL A 98 -2.77 20.67 2.89
C VAL A 98 -1.54 21.33 3.51
N VAL A 99 -1.50 21.35 4.84
CA VAL A 99 -0.39 21.87 5.67
C VAL A 99 0.07 20.85 6.71
N ASP A 100 -0.35 19.59 6.54
CA ASP A 100 -0.03 18.49 7.43
C ASP A 100 1.47 18.19 7.40
N SER A 101 2.06 17.98 8.59
CA SER A 101 3.49 17.73 8.70
C SER A 101 3.91 16.33 8.24
N ARG A 102 2.95 15.41 8.08
CA ARG A 102 3.18 14.02 7.66
C ARG A 102 3.29 13.89 6.14
N VAL A 103 2.60 14.78 5.40
CA VAL A 103 2.50 14.72 3.94
C VAL A 103 2.41 16.14 3.38
N SER A 104 3.31 16.49 2.48
CA SER A 104 3.39 17.85 1.89
C SER A 104 3.18 17.88 0.38
N SER A 105 3.15 16.72 -0.28
CA SER A 105 3.01 16.58 -1.73
C SER A 105 2.18 15.34 -2.10
N PHE A 106 1.66 15.30 -3.32
CA PHE A 106 0.95 14.12 -3.83
C PHE A 106 1.89 12.91 -3.95
N ALA A 107 3.17 13.13 -4.23
CA ALA A 107 4.16 12.06 -4.28
C ALA A 107 4.34 11.41 -2.89
N GLU A 108 4.49 12.21 -1.83
CA GLU A 108 4.60 11.69 -0.46
C GLU A 108 3.32 10.98 0.00
N LEU A 109 2.14 11.50 -0.39
CA LEU A 109 0.86 10.83 -0.15
C LEU A 109 0.81 9.47 -0.85
N SER A 110 1.20 9.42 -2.12
CA SER A 110 1.28 8.19 -2.90
C SER A 110 2.24 7.18 -2.28
N ASP A 111 3.44 7.61 -1.89
CA ASP A 111 4.44 6.74 -1.24
C ASP A 111 3.93 6.17 0.09
N ALA A 112 3.24 6.99 0.89
CA ALA A 112 2.63 6.54 2.14
C ALA A 112 1.57 5.45 1.91
N VAL A 113 0.72 5.61 0.90
CA VAL A 113 -0.31 4.63 0.53
C VAL A 113 0.32 3.34 0.02
N HIS A 114 1.30 3.42 -0.92
CA HIS A 114 1.98 2.24 -1.47
C HIS A 114 2.85 1.49 -0.44
N THR A 115 3.16 2.12 0.69
CA THR A 115 3.88 1.44 1.78
C THR A 115 3.03 0.33 2.41
N TYR A 116 1.71 0.47 2.43
CA TYR A 116 0.83 -0.44 3.17
C TYR A 116 -0.15 -1.22 2.30
N PHE A 117 -0.51 -0.73 1.11
CA PHE A 117 -1.62 -1.25 0.33
C PHE A 117 -1.20 -1.76 -1.03
N SER A 118 -1.96 -2.73 -1.54
CA SER A 118 -1.82 -3.22 -2.91
C SER A 118 -2.13 -2.12 -3.94
N ASP A 119 -1.62 -2.30 -5.16
CA ASP A 119 -1.86 -1.37 -6.28
C ASP A 119 -3.36 -1.11 -6.51
N GLU A 120 -4.22 -2.11 -6.27
CA GLU A 120 -5.67 -1.96 -6.42
C GLU A 120 -6.24 -0.97 -5.42
N ILE A 121 -5.90 -1.12 -4.13
CA ILE A 121 -6.34 -0.19 -3.07
C ILE A 121 -5.70 1.19 -3.28
N CYS A 122 -4.41 1.24 -3.63
CA CYS A 122 -3.72 2.50 -3.93
C CYS A 122 -4.42 3.26 -5.06
N ASN A 123 -4.76 2.59 -6.15
CA ASN A 123 -5.49 3.21 -7.26
C ASN A 123 -6.87 3.73 -6.83
N GLN A 124 -7.62 2.97 -6.01
CA GLN A 124 -8.90 3.42 -5.49
C GLN A 124 -8.76 4.69 -4.67
N LEU A 125 -7.84 4.71 -3.70
CA LEU A 125 -7.64 5.86 -2.79
C LEU A 125 -7.11 7.10 -3.52
N LEU A 126 -6.10 6.93 -4.39
CA LEU A 126 -5.42 8.05 -5.04
C LEU A 126 -6.20 8.65 -6.23
N THR A 127 -7.21 7.94 -6.77
CA THR A 127 -8.00 8.42 -7.92
C THR A 127 -9.43 8.83 -7.55
N ASP A 128 -9.81 8.75 -6.29
CA ASP A 128 -11.18 9.09 -5.84
C ASP A 128 -11.50 10.60 -5.88
N GLY A 129 -10.49 11.43 -6.13
CA GLY A 129 -10.61 12.89 -6.26
C GLY A 129 -10.60 13.66 -4.93
N LEU A 130 -10.36 12.97 -3.80
CA LEU A 130 -10.25 13.63 -2.49
C LEU A 130 -9.00 14.51 -2.42
N TYR A 131 -7.88 14.05 -2.98
CA TYR A 131 -6.63 14.80 -3.05
C TYR A 131 -6.25 15.10 -4.49
N MET A 132 -5.70 16.30 -4.69
CA MET A 132 -5.14 16.70 -5.98
C MET A 132 -3.90 17.58 -5.78
N GLU A 133 -3.03 17.61 -6.78
CA GLU A 133 -1.91 18.55 -6.81
C GLU A 133 -2.13 19.59 -7.91
N GLU A 134 -1.99 20.87 -7.57
CA GLU A 134 -1.97 21.94 -8.54
C GLU A 134 -0.77 22.87 -8.28
N ASN A 135 0.06 23.08 -9.30
CA ASN A 135 1.28 23.91 -9.24
C ASN A 135 2.25 23.49 -8.12
N GLY A 136 2.36 22.19 -7.81
CA GLY A 136 3.23 21.63 -6.78
C GLY A 136 2.68 21.83 -5.35
N VAL A 137 1.40 22.11 -5.20
CA VAL A 137 0.72 22.25 -3.91
C VAL A 137 -0.34 21.16 -3.81
N LEU A 138 -0.33 20.43 -2.69
CA LEU A 138 -1.33 19.40 -2.39
C LEU A 138 -2.60 20.08 -1.83
N TYR A 139 -3.73 19.70 -2.38
CA TYR A 139 -5.06 20.15 -1.96
C TYR A 139 -5.95 18.97 -1.60
N GLN A 140 -6.82 19.19 -0.64
CA GLN A 140 -7.82 18.24 -0.17
C GLN A 140 -9.22 18.80 -0.43
N LEU A 141 -10.10 18.01 -1.04
CA LEU A 141 -11.51 18.34 -1.24
C LEU A 141 -12.21 18.52 0.12
N LEU A 142 -12.87 19.64 0.30
CA LEU A 142 -13.65 19.96 1.51
C LEU A 142 -15.05 19.36 1.40
N ALA A 143 -15.12 18.03 1.36
CA ALA A 143 -16.36 17.26 1.37
C ALA A 143 -16.39 16.34 2.59
N ASP A 144 -17.54 16.23 3.24
CA ASP A 144 -17.72 15.28 4.33
C ASP A 144 -17.97 13.88 3.78
N ARG A 145 -17.29 12.89 4.37
CA ARG A 145 -17.61 11.47 4.21
C ARG A 145 -18.28 11.02 5.51
N GLY A 146 -19.40 10.33 5.38
CA GLY A 146 -20.10 9.77 6.52
C GLY A 146 -19.40 8.51 7.00
N GLY A 147 -19.31 8.32 8.32
CA GLY A 147 -18.94 7.05 8.92
C GLY A 147 -20.12 6.09 9.03
N ASP A 148 -19.84 4.83 9.33
CA ASP A 148 -20.87 3.83 9.61
C ASP A 148 -21.37 3.99 11.06
N ILE A 149 -22.52 4.65 11.22
CA ILE A 149 -23.14 4.91 12.53
C ILE A 149 -23.69 3.63 13.21
N THR A 150 -23.65 2.49 12.54
CA THR A 150 -24.05 1.20 13.12
C THR A 150 -22.93 0.47 13.83
N ARG A 151 -21.69 0.96 13.70
CA ARG A 151 -20.49 0.42 14.35
C ARG A 151 -20.07 1.28 15.53
N GLY A 152 -19.71 0.62 16.61
CA GLY A 152 -19.29 1.23 17.88
C GLY A 152 -17.87 0.87 18.26
N ASP A 153 -17.66 0.67 19.58
CA ASP A 153 -16.34 0.44 20.14
C ASP A 153 -15.66 -0.82 19.60
N ILE A 154 -14.33 -0.76 19.45
CA ILE A 154 -13.52 -1.94 19.14
C ILE A 154 -13.47 -2.84 20.38
N LEU A 155 -14.00 -4.05 20.25
CA LEU A 155 -13.99 -5.07 21.32
C LEU A 155 -12.67 -5.83 21.35
N SER A 156 -12.12 -6.14 20.18
CA SER A 156 -10.83 -6.82 20.04
C SER A 156 -10.23 -6.59 18.67
N LYS A 157 -8.91 -6.73 18.55
CA LYS A 157 -8.20 -6.79 17.28
C LYS A 157 -7.00 -7.71 17.39
N GLY A 158 -6.61 -8.35 16.28
CA GLY A 158 -5.43 -9.22 16.25
C GLY A 158 -5.43 -10.19 15.07
N VAL A 159 -4.36 -10.97 14.99
CA VAL A 159 -4.20 -12.01 13.98
C VAL A 159 -5.12 -13.18 14.28
N THR A 160 -5.96 -13.55 13.29
CA THR A 160 -6.90 -14.69 13.39
C THR A 160 -6.56 -15.84 12.44
N GLY A 161 -5.70 -15.60 11.43
CA GLY A 161 -5.24 -16.61 10.50
C GLY A 161 -3.87 -16.28 9.94
N ARG A 162 -3.09 -17.33 9.59
CA ARG A 162 -1.73 -17.17 9.05
C ARG A 162 -1.36 -18.34 8.15
N THR A 163 -0.74 -18.01 7.04
CA THR A 163 0.02 -18.92 6.16
C THR A 163 1.42 -18.34 5.92
N ASP A 164 2.23 -18.96 5.07
CA ASP A 164 3.56 -18.44 4.72
C ASP A 164 3.47 -17.12 3.92
N THR A 165 2.36 -16.89 3.23
CA THR A 165 2.18 -15.74 2.32
C THR A 165 1.00 -14.85 2.65
N THR A 166 0.19 -15.19 3.67
CA THR A 166 -1.02 -14.44 4.02
C THR A 166 -1.19 -14.37 5.53
N VAL A 167 -1.53 -13.20 6.03
CA VAL A 167 -1.98 -12.98 7.41
C VAL A 167 -3.39 -12.38 7.38
N THR A 168 -4.32 -13.01 8.11
CA THR A 168 -5.65 -12.44 8.36
C THR A 168 -5.61 -11.72 9.70
N TYR A 169 -5.85 -10.42 9.67
CA TYR A 169 -6.02 -9.59 10.85
C TYR A 169 -7.49 -9.24 11.00
N THR A 170 -8.06 -9.40 12.18
CA THR A 170 -9.49 -9.17 12.39
C THR A 170 -9.70 -8.14 13.49
N VAL A 171 -10.58 -7.18 13.21
CA VAL A 171 -11.10 -6.24 14.20
C VAL A 171 -12.55 -6.62 14.50
N THR A 172 -12.88 -6.78 15.77
CA THR A 172 -14.26 -7.02 16.22
C THR A 172 -14.81 -5.73 16.83
N VAL A 173 -15.93 -5.25 16.33
CA VAL A 173 -16.59 -4.04 16.80
C VAL A 173 -17.98 -4.33 17.35
N GLU A 174 -18.46 -3.50 18.26
CA GLU A 174 -19.87 -3.48 18.62
C GLU A 174 -20.73 -3.04 17.44
N THR A 175 -21.95 -3.57 17.38
CA THR A 175 -22.97 -3.10 16.43
C THR A 175 -24.14 -2.47 17.16
N TYR A 176 -24.68 -1.38 16.62
CA TYR A 176 -25.77 -0.60 17.17
C TYR A 176 -27.00 -0.57 16.24
N ASP A 177 -28.17 -0.48 16.85
CA ASP A 177 -29.35 -0.01 16.13
C ASP A 177 -29.26 1.52 15.96
N PRO A 178 -29.21 2.06 14.71
CA PRO A 178 -28.96 3.48 14.48
C PRO A 178 -30.09 4.39 14.97
N TYR A 179 -31.25 3.86 15.36
CA TYR A 179 -32.41 4.63 15.82
C TYR A 179 -32.54 4.61 17.35
N SER A 180 -32.09 3.58 18.02
CA SER A 180 -32.26 3.41 19.47
C SER A 180 -30.95 3.48 20.25
N GLU A 181 -29.80 3.59 19.55
CA GLU A 181 -28.45 3.56 20.15
C GLU A 181 -28.24 2.33 21.06
N THR A 182 -28.94 1.24 20.77
CA THR A 182 -28.86 -0.01 21.55
C THR A 182 -27.86 -0.93 20.91
N VAL A 183 -26.97 -1.53 21.71
CA VAL A 183 -26.05 -2.59 21.25
C VAL A 183 -26.87 -3.78 20.75
N THR A 184 -26.66 -4.18 19.50
CA THR A 184 -27.35 -5.30 18.84
C THR A 184 -26.49 -6.55 18.75
N GLY A 185 -25.16 -6.42 18.88
CA GLY A 185 -24.23 -7.53 18.79
C GLY A 185 -22.80 -7.08 18.51
N SER A 186 -22.09 -7.85 17.71
CA SER A 186 -20.75 -7.53 17.23
C SER A 186 -20.55 -7.98 15.79
N GLU A 187 -19.65 -7.33 15.08
CA GLU A 187 -19.24 -7.64 13.71
C GLU A 187 -17.72 -7.88 13.68
N GLU A 188 -17.30 -8.90 12.93
CA GLU A 188 -15.90 -9.16 12.65
C GLU A 188 -15.54 -8.59 11.27
N ILE A 189 -14.54 -7.74 11.23
CA ILE A 189 -14.03 -7.09 10.02
C ILE A 189 -12.66 -7.68 9.71
N PRO A 190 -12.55 -8.55 8.68
CA PRO A 190 -11.27 -9.12 8.28
C PRO A 190 -10.48 -8.19 7.36
N TYR A 191 -9.17 -8.19 7.54
CA TYR A 191 -8.16 -7.50 6.73
C TYR A 191 -7.16 -8.55 6.25
N LEU A 192 -6.84 -8.56 4.95
CA LEU A 192 -5.87 -9.49 4.39
C LEU A 192 -4.55 -8.76 4.13
N TYR A 193 -3.48 -9.28 4.71
CA TYR A 193 -2.11 -8.82 4.51
C TYR A 193 -1.31 -9.91 3.83
N GLU A 194 -0.85 -9.67 2.60
CA GLU A 194 -0.31 -10.69 1.71
C GLU A 194 1.06 -10.32 1.20
N ASN A 195 1.90 -11.32 1.02
CA ASN A 195 3.19 -11.18 0.37
C ASN A 195 3.02 -11.26 -1.15
N ILE A 196 3.12 -10.13 -1.82
CA ILE A 196 3.07 -10.00 -3.26
C ILE A 196 4.48 -9.69 -3.76
N ASP A 197 5.08 -10.63 -4.48
CA ASP A 197 6.43 -10.51 -5.06
C ASP A 197 7.52 -10.09 -4.05
N GLY A 198 7.40 -10.57 -2.80
CA GLY A 198 8.35 -10.28 -1.72
C GLY A 198 8.00 -9.05 -0.89
N GLN A 199 6.97 -8.30 -1.23
CA GLN A 199 6.46 -7.17 -0.47
C GLN A 199 5.16 -7.54 0.24
N TRP A 200 5.09 -7.29 1.55
CA TRP A 200 3.90 -7.46 2.34
C TRP A 200 3.02 -6.21 2.27
N VAL A 201 1.76 -6.37 1.81
CA VAL A 201 0.78 -5.29 1.65
C VAL A 201 -0.63 -5.76 2.01
N PHE A 202 -1.51 -4.84 2.40
CA PHE A 202 -2.93 -5.14 2.53
C PHE A 202 -3.58 -5.22 1.14
N THR A 203 -4.23 -6.34 0.87
CA THR A 203 -5.02 -6.59 -0.35
C THR A 203 -6.52 -6.49 -0.10
N GLN A 204 -6.95 -6.52 1.17
CA GLN A 204 -8.30 -6.21 1.60
C GLN A 204 -8.23 -5.28 2.81
N PHE A 205 -8.84 -4.10 2.67
CA PHE A 205 -8.87 -3.08 3.71
C PHE A 205 -10.15 -2.24 3.61
N GLN A 206 -10.68 -1.79 4.73
CA GLN A 206 -11.86 -0.93 4.80
C GLN A 206 -11.87 -0.10 6.08
N SER A 207 -12.70 0.98 6.11
CA SER A 207 -12.93 1.72 7.35
C SER A 207 -13.61 0.85 8.41
N ILE A 208 -13.26 1.08 9.68
CA ILE A 208 -13.96 0.49 10.82
C ILE A 208 -15.28 1.22 11.07
N TYR A 209 -15.32 2.52 10.82
CA TYR A 209 -16.47 3.41 11.05
C TYR A 209 -16.97 4.06 9.79
#